data_fa988e92a53f0237aa301e9a6f292f73
#
_entry.id   fa988e92a53f0237aa301e9a6f292f73
#
_cell.length_a   1.000
_cell.length_b   1.000
_cell.length_c   1.000
_cell.angle_alpha   90.00
_cell.angle_beta   90.00
_cell.angle_gamma   90.00
#
_symmetry.space_group_name_H-M   'P 1'
#
loop_
_entity.id
_entity.type
_entity.pdbx_description
1 polymer ?
#
loop_
_entity_poly.entity_id
_entity_poly.type
_entity_poly.pdbx_seq_one_letter_code
_entity_poly.pdbx_strand_id
1 'polypeptide(L)' 'MITLPAGSRIRLVAGITDMRNGFNGLAAKVQNTLKDDPISGHLFIFRGRRGRLVKLLWADSGGLCIYMKRL' A
#
# COMPACT_ATOMS: atom_id res chain seq x y z
N MET A 1 -6.33 -3.62 14.17
CA MET A 1 -6.51 -4.67 13.15
C MET A 1 -7.15 -4.07 11.91
N ILE A 2 -6.65 -4.41 10.75
CA ILE A 2 -7.24 -3.96 9.49
C ILE A 2 -8.33 -4.95 9.10
N THR A 3 -9.56 -4.44 8.93
CA THR A 3 -10.67 -5.25 8.44
C THR A 3 -10.98 -4.83 7.02
N LEU A 4 -10.82 -5.75 6.08
CA LEU A 4 -11.07 -5.48 4.67
C LEU A 4 -12.47 -5.93 4.28
N PRO A 5 -13.17 -5.16 3.43
CA PRO A 5 -14.46 -5.58 2.91
C PRO A 5 -14.35 -6.86 2.06
N ALA A 6 -15.47 -7.55 1.90
CA ALA A 6 -15.55 -8.69 0.99
C ALA A 6 -15.16 -8.23 -0.42
N GLY A 7 -14.37 -9.03 -1.11
CA GLY A 7 -13.88 -8.70 -2.45
C GLY A 7 -12.57 -7.93 -2.48
N SER A 8 -12.09 -7.43 -1.33
CA SER A 8 -10.77 -6.80 -1.25
C SER A 8 -9.67 -7.84 -1.39
N ARG A 9 -8.56 -7.42 -1.98
CA ARG A 9 -7.39 -8.28 -2.18
C ARG A 9 -6.17 -7.66 -1.54
N ILE A 10 -5.24 -8.50 -1.16
CA ILE A 10 -3.91 -8.07 -0.73
C ILE A 10 -3.02 -8.09 -1.97
N ARG A 11 -2.45 -6.93 -2.32
CA ARG A 11 -1.60 -6.78 -3.49
C ARG A 11 -0.20 -6.39 -3.04
N LEU A 12 0.79 -7.21 -3.40
CA LEU A 12 2.18 -6.92 -3.09
C LEU A 12 2.78 -6.11 -4.24
N VAL A 13 3.33 -4.94 -3.92
CA VAL A 13 3.97 -4.09 -4.92
C VAL A 13 5.40 -4.57 -5.12
N ALA A 14 5.72 -4.97 -6.35
CA ALA A 14 7.04 -5.49 -6.68
C ALA A 14 8.13 -4.43 -6.53
N GLY A 15 9.33 -4.89 -6.22
CA GLY A 15 10.49 -4.03 -6.07
C GLY A 15 10.60 -3.39 -4.71
N ILE A 16 11.56 -2.49 -4.60
CA ILE A 16 11.87 -1.79 -3.36
C ILE A 16 11.25 -0.40 -3.41
N THR A 17 10.57 -0.03 -2.32
CA THR A 17 9.94 1.28 -2.19
C THR A 17 10.71 2.10 -1.17
N ASP A 18 10.94 3.38 -1.47
CA ASP A 18 11.50 4.31 -0.50
C ASP A 18 10.46 4.54 0.59
N MET A 19 10.80 4.17 1.81
CA MET A 19 9.88 4.25 2.94
C MET A 19 9.56 5.68 3.38
N ARG A 20 10.23 6.69 2.79
CA ARG A 20 9.91 8.09 3.03
C ARG A 20 8.70 8.57 2.22
N ASN A 21 8.28 7.79 1.24
CA ASN A 21 7.12 8.15 0.42
C ASN A 21 5.85 8.24 1.25
N GLY A 22 5.10 9.33 1.03
CA GLY A 22 3.76 9.50 1.59
C GLY A 22 2.68 9.05 0.59
N PHE A 23 1.46 9.53 0.79
CA PHE A 23 0.30 9.10 0.00
C PHE A 23 0.52 9.24 -1.51
N ASN A 24 1.00 10.40 -1.97
CA ASN A 24 1.14 10.64 -3.41
C ASN A 24 2.16 9.71 -4.05
N GLY A 25 3.29 9.50 -3.39
CA GLY A 25 4.33 8.62 -3.91
C GLY A 25 3.89 7.17 -3.96
N LEU A 26 3.23 6.70 -2.90
CA LEU A 26 2.73 5.32 -2.85
C LEU A 26 1.61 5.10 -3.85
N ALA A 27 0.68 6.05 -3.96
CA ALA A 27 -0.41 5.95 -4.93
C ALA A 27 0.12 5.92 -6.36
N ALA A 28 1.10 6.78 -6.67
CA ALA A 28 1.73 6.77 -7.98
C ALA A 28 2.39 5.43 -8.27
N LYS A 29 3.02 4.82 -7.28
CA LYS A 29 3.66 3.52 -7.46
C LYS A 29 2.64 2.41 -7.75
N VAL A 30 1.49 2.44 -7.09
CA VAL A 30 0.40 1.51 -7.38
C VAL A 30 -0.05 1.66 -8.84
N GLN A 31 -0.29 2.90 -9.27
CA GLN A 31 -0.75 3.17 -10.63
C GLN A 31 0.28 2.75 -11.67
N ASN A 32 1.55 3.04 -11.44
CA ASN A 32 2.60 2.80 -12.42
C ASN A 32 3.08 1.35 -12.44
N THR A 33 3.13 0.70 -11.29
CA THR A 33 3.68 -0.65 -11.16
C THR A 33 2.61 -1.72 -11.36
N LEU A 34 1.46 -1.55 -10.72
CA LEU A 34 0.38 -2.53 -10.77
C LEU A 34 -0.70 -2.19 -11.79
N LYS A 35 -0.68 -0.96 -12.32
CA LYS A 35 -1.74 -0.46 -13.19
C LYS A 35 -3.10 -0.55 -12.52
N ASP A 36 -3.12 -0.34 -11.21
CA ASP A 36 -4.31 -0.45 -10.39
C ASP A 36 -4.67 0.91 -9.81
N ASP A 37 -5.88 1.00 -9.27
CA ASP A 37 -6.38 2.21 -8.64
C ASP A 37 -6.06 2.17 -7.15
N PRO A 38 -5.30 3.14 -6.61
CA PRO A 38 -4.97 3.12 -5.18
C PRO A 38 -6.19 3.25 -4.27
N ILE A 39 -7.33 3.72 -4.77
CA ILE A 39 -8.56 3.79 -3.99
C ILE A 39 -9.53 2.65 -4.30
N SER A 40 -9.03 1.56 -4.85
CA SER A 40 -9.86 0.40 -5.20
C SER A 40 -10.40 -0.37 -4.01
N GLY A 41 -9.91 -0.12 -2.81
CA GLY A 41 -10.28 -0.87 -1.61
C GLY A 41 -9.37 -2.04 -1.32
N HIS A 42 -8.39 -2.28 -2.16
CA HIS A 42 -7.39 -3.33 -1.90
C HIS A 42 -6.33 -2.85 -0.92
N LEU A 43 -5.68 -3.80 -0.26
CA LEU A 43 -4.55 -3.51 0.60
C LEU A 43 -3.26 -3.67 -0.20
N PHE A 44 -2.52 -2.58 -0.35
CA PHE A 44 -1.26 -2.60 -1.07
C PHE A 44 -0.11 -2.64 -0.06
N ILE A 45 0.82 -3.57 -0.26
CA ILE A 45 1.97 -3.76 0.61
C ILE A 45 3.24 -3.34 -0.13
N PHE A 46 3.98 -2.42 0.47
CA PHE A 46 5.24 -1.90 -0.07
C PHE A 46 6.37 -2.33 0.84
N ARG A 47 7.44 -2.82 0.25
CA ARG A 47 8.60 -3.31 0.98
C ARG A 47 9.75 -2.33 0.89
N GLY A 48 10.37 -2.01 2.02
CA GLY A 48 11.55 -1.17 2.09
C GLY A 48 12.81 -1.92 1.70
N ARG A 49 13.89 -1.16 1.55
CA ARG A 49 15.16 -1.65 1.02
C ARG A 49 15.75 -2.82 1.82
N ARG A 50 15.61 -2.78 3.14
CA ARG A 50 16.19 -3.81 4.01
C ARG A 50 15.23 -4.95 4.31
N GLY A 51 14.01 -4.90 3.78
CA GLY A 51 13.01 -5.93 4.02
C GLY A 51 12.44 -5.97 5.42
N ARG A 52 12.86 -5.06 6.31
CA ARG A 52 12.39 -5.00 7.69
C ARG A 52 11.26 -4.01 7.90
N LEU A 53 11.11 -3.07 6.97
CA LEU A 53 10.04 -2.07 7.02
C LEU A 53 9.09 -2.34 5.89
N VAL A 54 7.80 -2.32 6.20
CA VAL A 54 6.74 -2.40 5.21
C VAL A 54 5.78 -1.25 5.43
N LYS A 55 5.23 -0.71 4.34
CA LYS A 55 4.12 0.22 4.40
C LYS A 55 2.92 -0.42 3.76
N LEU A 56 1.78 -0.18 4.37
CA LEU A 56 0.48 -0.65 3.87
C LEU A 56 -0.31 0.58 3.45
N LEU A 57 -0.93 0.50 2.28
CA LEU A 57 -1.81 1.55 1.78
C LEU A 57 -3.15 0.94 1.44
N TRP A 58 -4.22 1.51 1.99
CA TRP A 58 -5.57 1.08 1.62
C TRP A 58 -6.52 2.25 1.74
N ALA A 59 -7.61 2.16 0.97
CA ALA A 59 -8.69 3.14 1.02
C ALA A 59 -9.89 2.51 1.74
N ASP A 60 -10.44 3.25 2.70
CA ASP A 60 -11.71 2.90 3.33
C ASP A 60 -12.73 4.00 3.05
N SER A 61 -13.90 3.93 3.70
CA SER A 61 -14.92 4.93 3.50
C SER A 61 -14.52 6.33 3.96
N GLY A 62 -13.50 6.43 4.81
CA GLY A 62 -13.00 7.71 5.33
C GLY A 62 -11.84 8.29 4.54
N GLY A 63 -11.28 7.55 3.58
CA GLY A 63 -10.16 8.02 2.76
C GLY A 63 -9.02 7.03 2.69
N LEU A 64 -7.84 7.52 2.31
CA LEU A 64 -6.64 6.71 2.24
C LEU A 64 -5.95 6.60 3.59
N CYS A 65 -5.50 5.40 3.92
CA CYS A 65 -4.78 5.13 5.15
C CYS A 65 -3.41 4.56 4.83
N ILE A 66 -2.40 5.00 5.59
CA ILE A 66 -1.05 4.43 5.53
C ILE A 66 -0.71 3.88 6.91
N TYR A 67 -0.17 2.67 6.92
CA TYR A 67 0.32 2.03 8.12
C TYR A 67 1.73 1.53 7.87
N MET A 68 2.67 1.85 8.76
CA MET A 68 4.05 1.38 8.64
C MET A 68 4.36 0.41 9.76
N LYS A 69 4.99 -0.70 9.42
CA LYS A 69 5.35 -1.71 10.40
C LYS A 69 6.81 -2.11 10.21
N ARG A 70 7.50 -2.23 11.32
CA ARG A 70 8.84 -2.82 11.37
C ARG A 70 8.68 -4.29 11.74
N LEU A 71 9.22 -5.14 10.90
CA LEU A 71 9.17 -6.57 11.14
C LEU A 71 10.31 -7.05 12.03
#